data_dc94af9b8851a4f8efa5037605c3db45
#
_entry.id   dc94af9b8851a4f8efa5037605c3db45
#
_cell.length_a   1.000
_cell.length_b   1.000
_cell.length_c   1.000
_cell.angle_alpha   90.00
_cell.angle_beta   90.00
_cell.angle_gamma   90.00
#
_symmetry.space_group_name_H-M   'P 1'
#
loop_
_entity.id
_entity.type
_entity.pdbx_description
1 polymer ?
#
loop_
_entity_poly.entity_id
_entity_poly.type
_entity_poly.pdbx_seq_one_letter_code
_entity_poly.pdbx_strand_id
1 'polypeptide(L)'
;YIVSGGGRDFMRPITGALYDIPPERVVGSSVGLIYRDGSLFTTAQPEFLDDGPMKPVRLWSRIGRRPIFAAGNSNGDIEMLEFADTPGGSALRLLVRHDDAEREFDY
;
A
#
# COMPACT_ATOMS: atom_id res chain seq x y z
N TYR A 1 1.83 -1.89 -8.18
CA TYR A 1 1.24 -1.09 -7.09
C TYR A 1 2.19 -1.01 -5.92
N ILE A 2 2.21 0.15 -5.26
CA ILE A 2 2.76 0.31 -3.91
C ILE A 2 1.58 0.28 -2.94
N VAL A 3 1.72 -0.47 -1.83
CA VAL A 3 0.71 -0.58 -0.77
C VAL A 3 1.42 -0.35 0.56
N SER A 4 1.11 0.73 1.25
CA SER A 4 1.88 1.16 2.41
C SER A 4 1.01 1.82 3.49
N GLY A 5 1.38 1.64 4.75
CA GLY A 5 0.85 2.43 5.87
C GLY A 5 1.23 3.91 5.82
N GLY A 6 2.22 4.28 4.99
CA GLY A 6 2.61 5.66 4.77
C GLY A 6 1.57 6.47 4.01
N GLY A 7 1.69 7.80 4.05
CA GLY A 7 0.76 8.71 3.42
C GLY A 7 0.75 8.58 1.89
N ARG A 8 -0.41 8.27 1.31
CA ARG A 8 -0.60 8.13 -0.14
C ARG A 8 -0.11 9.37 -0.91
N ASP A 9 -0.56 10.54 -0.51
CA ASP A 9 -0.26 11.79 -1.22
C ASP A 9 1.17 12.30 -0.97
N PHE A 10 1.83 11.79 0.07
CA PHE A 10 3.25 12.00 0.32
C PHE A 10 4.13 11.15 -0.62
N MET A 11 3.73 9.91 -0.89
CA MET A 11 4.49 8.99 -1.75
C MET A 11 4.34 9.30 -3.25
N ARG A 12 3.16 9.69 -3.69
CA ARG A 12 2.81 9.89 -5.10
C ARG A 12 3.80 10.75 -5.91
N PRO A 13 4.33 11.88 -5.39
CA PRO A 13 5.25 12.72 -6.15
C PRO A 13 6.58 12.05 -6.54
N ILE A 14 7.00 11.02 -5.80
CA ILE A 14 8.31 10.39 -5.99
C ILE A 14 8.24 9.01 -6.66
N THR A 15 7.11 8.35 -6.63
CA THR A 15 6.99 6.94 -7.07
C THR A 15 7.21 6.77 -8.57
N GLY A 16 6.85 7.74 -9.38
CA GLY A 16 7.12 7.73 -10.81
C GLY A 16 8.61 7.76 -11.13
N ALA A 17 9.34 8.68 -10.49
CA ALA A 17 10.77 8.85 -10.72
C ALA A 17 11.62 7.70 -10.16
N LEU A 18 11.25 7.15 -9.01
CA LEU A 18 12.05 6.12 -8.33
C LEU A 18 11.73 4.69 -8.80
N TYR A 19 10.48 4.40 -9.16
CA TYR A 19 10.01 3.04 -9.39
C TYR A 19 9.22 2.85 -10.68
N ASP A 20 9.05 3.90 -11.49
CA ASP A 20 8.18 3.91 -12.67
C ASP A 20 6.73 3.47 -12.34
N ILE A 21 6.27 3.85 -11.14
CA ILE A 21 4.92 3.57 -10.67
C ILE A 21 4.09 4.86 -10.68
N PRO A 22 3.04 4.94 -11.51
CA PRO A 22 2.23 6.15 -11.62
C PRO A 22 1.38 6.39 -10.36
N PRO A 23 0.96 7.64 -10.09
CA PRO A 23 0.25 8.03 -8.85
C PRO A 23 -1.00 7.21 -8.55
N GLU A 24 -1.76 6.81 -9.57
CA GLU A 24 -2.97 6.01 -9.42
C GLU A 24 -2.71 4.58 -8.93
N ARG A 25 -1.47 4.11 -8.98
CA ARG A 25 -1.04 2.79 -8.47
C ARG A 25 -0.38 2.86 -7.09
N VAL A 26 -0.54 3.97 -6.40
CA VAL A 26 -0.09 4.15 -5.02
C VAL A 26 -1.30 4.06 -4.10
N VAL A 27 -1.31 3.04 -3.25
CA VAL A 27 -2.29 2.80 -2.20
C VAL A 27 -1.61 3.10 -0.86
N GLY A 28 -2.22 3.93 -0.04
CA GLY A 28 -1.64 4.35 1.23
C GLY A 28 -2.68 5.00 2.14
N SER A 29 -2.25 5.30 3.35
CA SER A 29 -3.07 6.06 4.30
C SER A 29 -3.40 7.43 3.73
N SER A 30 -4.58 7.93 4.04
CA SER A 30 -5.08 9.20 3.51
C SER A 30 -5.80 10.02 4.57
N VAL A 31 -5.74 11.33 4.39
CA VAL A 31 -6.59 12.30 5.09
C VAL A 31 -7.77 12.69 4.22
N GLY A 32 -8.80 13.25 4.81
CA GLY A 32 -9.96 13.73 4.08
C GLY A 32 -9.59 14.84 3.11
N LEU A 33 -10.31 14.91 2.01
CA LEU A 33 -10.15 15.91 0.97
C LEU A 33 -11.45 16.67 0.79
N ILE A 34 -11.36 17.98 0.56
CA ILE A 34 -12.47 18.81 0.16
C ILE A 34 -12.11 19.56 -1.12
N TYR A 35 -13.11 19.72 -2.00
CA TYR A 35 -12.99 20.55 -3.19
C TYR A 35 -13.66 21.89 -2.93
N ARG A 36 -12.92 22.98 -3.16
CA ARG A 36 -13.42 24.35 -3.01
C ARG A 36 -12.66 25.29 -3.92
N ASP A 37 -13.36 26.16 -4.60
CA ASP A 37 -12.81 27.22 -5.44
C ASP A 37 -11.76 26.73 -6.47
N GLY A 38 -12.04 25.58 -7.11
CA GLY A 38 -11.17 25.00 -8.13
C GLY A 38 -9.95 24.24 -7.60
N SER A 39 -9.84 24.05 -6.28
CA SER A 39 -8.69 23.40 -5.63
C SER A 39 -9.11 22.32 -4.64
N LEU A 40 -8.21 21.35 -4.44
CA LEU A 40 -8.34 20.34 -3.39
C LEU A 40 -7.57 20.79 -2.15
N PHE A 41 -8.22 20.64 -1.00
CA PHE A 41 -7.63 20.90 0.30
C PHE A 41 -7.68 19.63 1.15
N THR A 42 -6.64 19.39 1.93
CA THR A 42 -6.65 18.34 2.94
C THR A 42 -7.38 18.82 4.20
N THR A 43 -8.05 17.89 4.87
CA THR A 43 -8.60 18.14 6.20
C THR A 43 -7.69 17.54 7.27
N ALA A 44 -7.88 17.95 8.52
CA ALA A 44 -7.16 17.37 9.66
C ALA A 44 -7.69 15.98 10.07
N GLN A 45 -8.77 15.52 9.45
CA GLN A 45 -9.39 14.24 9.78
C GLN A 45 -8.75 13.10 8.96
N PRO A 46 -8.30 12.02 9.61
CA PRO A 46 -7.90 10.82 8.88
C PRO A 46 -9.12 10.24 8.14
N GLU A 47 -8.92 9.86 6.89
CA GLU A 47 -9.91 9.17 6.09
C GLU A 47 -9.70 7.66 6.17
N PHE A 48 -8.44 7.23 6.06
CA PHE A 48 -8.09 5.84 5.95
C PHE A 48 -6.67 5.58 6.48
N LEU A 49 -6.52 4.55 7.30
CA LEU A 49 -5.22 4.02 7.71
C LEU A 49 -4.97 2.69 6.98
N ASP A 50 -3.96 2.66 6.11
CA ASP A 50 -3.66 1.51 5.24
C ASP A 50 -2.65 0.56 5.88
N ASP A 51 -3.05 -0.09 6.96
CA ASP A 51 -2.20 -1.04 7.69
C ASP A 51 -2.96 -2.31 8.06
N GLY A 52 -2.23 -3.43 8.16
CA GLY A 52 -2.78 -4.73 8.52
C GLY A 52 -3.97 -5.13 7.64
N PRO A 53 -5.10 -5.51 8.26
CA PRO A 53 -6.29 -5.97 7.54
C PRO A 53 -6.94 -4.91 6.64
N MET A 54 -6.56 -3.64 6.78
CA MET A 54 -7.08 -2.58 5.92
C MET A 54 -6.41 -2.56 4.54
N LYS A 55 -5.20 -3.11 4.39
CA LYS A 55 -4.52 -3.23 3.09
C LYS A 55 -5.33 -4.03 2.06
N PRO A 56 -5.80 -5.25 2.33
CA PRO A 56 -6.67 -5.97 1.38
C PRO A 56 -8.00 -5.25 1.11
N VAL A 57 -8.59 -4.57 2.10
CA VAL A 57 -9.81 -3.78 1.90
C VAL A 57 -9.58 -2.67 0.88
N ARG A 58 -8.49 -1.91 1.05
CA ARG A 58 -8.15 -0.82 0.12
C ARG A 58 -7.77 -1.35 -1.26
N LEU A 59 -7.00 -2.44 -1.33
CA LEU A 59 -6.67 -3.10 -2.58
C LEU A 59 -7.92 -3.50 -3.36
N TRP A 60 -8.88 -4.15 -2.70
CA TRP A 60 -10.15 -4.51 -3.34
C TRP A 60 -10.92 -3.30 -3.81
N SER A 61 -11.06 -2.28 -2.99
CA SER A 61 -11.80 -1.06 -3.35
C SER A 61 -11.18 -0.30 -4.52
N ARG A 62 -9.86 -0.39 -4.71
CA ARG A 62 -9.12 0.30 -5.77
C ARG A 62 -8.99 -0.51 -7.06
N ILE A 63 -8.87 -1.83 -6.97
CA ILE A 63 -8.49 -2.69 -8.08
C ILE A 63 -9.63 -3.65 -8.47
N GLY A 64 -10.48 -4.06 -7.52
CA GLY A 64 -11.60 -4.96 -7.77
C GLY A 64 -11.21 -6.42 -8.01
N ARG A 65 -9.96 -6.81 -7.69
CA ARG A 65 -9.48 -8.19 -7.77
C ARG A 65 -8.34 -8.43 -6.78
N ARG A 66 -8.08 -9.70 -6.48
CA ARG A 66 -6.94 -10.10 -5.67
C ARG A 66 -5.64 -10.00 -6.47
N PRO A 67 -4.52 -9.61 -5.84
CA PRO A 67 -3.21 -9.68 -6.48
C PRO A 67 -2.80 -11.13 -6.70
N ILE A 68 -2.08 -11.39 -7.79
CA ILE A 68 -1.46 -12.69 -8.09
C ILE A 68 -0.04 -12.78 -7.53
N PHE A 69 0.54 -11.65 -7.19
CA PHE A 69 1.82 -11.50 -6.53
C PHE A 69 1.71 -10.42 -5.45
N ALA A 70 2.21 -10.69 -4.27
CA ALA A 70 2.36 -9.72 -3.20
C ALA A 70 3.71 -9.90 -2.51
N ALA A 71 4.34 -8.79 -2.15
CA ALA A 71 5.57 -8.76 -1.38
C ALA A 71 5.41 -7.82 -0.18
N GLY A 72 5.97 -8.19 0.95
CA GLY A 72 5.92 -7.42 2.17
C GLY A 72 7.13 -7.71 3.06
N ASN A 73 7.27 -6.95 4.15
CA ASN A 73 8.44 -7.06 5.02
C ASN A 73 8.11 -6.99 6.52
N SER A 74 6.84 -6.81 6.87
CA SER A 74 6.44 -6.63 8.27
C SER A 74 5.12 -7.32 8.59
N ASN A 75 4.79 -7.36 9.87
CA ASN A 75 3.51 -7.90 10.35
C ASN A 75 2.30 -7.18 9.77
N GLY A 76 2.43 -5.89 9.45
CA GLY A 76 1.38 -5.12 8.78
C GLY A 76 1.08 -5.55 7.33
N ASP A 77 1.86 -6.48 6.77
CA ASP A 77 1.68 -7.01 5.42
C ASP A 77 1.03 -8.40 5.38
N ILE A 78 0.84 -9.05 6.53
CA ILE A 78 0.37 -10.44 6.60
C ILE A 78 -0.94 -10.61 5.84
N GLU A 79 -1.94 -9.80 6.13
CA GLU A 79 -3.26 -9.94 5.52
C GLU A 79 -3.24 -9.60 4.01
N MET A 80 -2.36 -8.70 3.59
CA MET A 80 -2.15 -8.44 2.16
C MET A 80 -1.52 -9.64 1.45
N LEU A 81 -0.54 -10.30 2.09
CA LEU A 81 0.07 -11.52 1.56
C LEU A 81 -0.95 -12.67 1.49
N GLU A 82 -1.76 -12.84 2.53
CA GLU A 82 -2.84 -13.83 2.55
C GLU A 82 -3.91 -13.56 1.50
N PHE A 83 -4.19 -12.28 1.23
CA PHE A 83 -5.18 -11.86 0.24
C PHE A 83 -4.77 -12.17 -1.20
N ALA A 84 -3.47 -12.31 -1.49
CA ALA A 84 -2.99 -12.70 -2.81
C ALA A 84 -3.49 -14.10 -3.19
N ASP A 85 -4.19 -14.21 -4.31
CA ASP A 85 -4.79 -15.48 -4.76
C ASP A 85 -5.08 -15.45 -6.26
N THR A 86 -5.21 -16.64 -6.86
CA THR A 86 -5.66 -16.83 -8.25
C THR A 86 -6.75 -17.88 -8.31
N PRO A 87 -7.61 -17.85 -9.36
CA PRO A 87 -8.48 -18.99 -9.68
C PRO A 87 -7.64 -20.24 -10.01
N GLY A 88 -7.38 -21.08 -9.03
CA GLY A 88 -6.49 -22.23 -9.14
C GLY A 88 -5.41 -22.29 -8.06
N GLY A 89 -5.36 -21.27 -7.18
CA GLY A 89 -4.56 -21.28 -5.96
C GLY A 89 -3.06 -21.04 -6.15
N SER A 90 -2.63 -20.45 -7.28
CA SER A 90 -1.20 -20.24 -7.61
C SER A 90 -0.81 -18.77 -7.51
N ALA A 91 -0.85 -18.19 -6.32
CA ALA A 91 -0.32 -16.85 -6.06
C ALA A 91 1.09 -16.91 -5.46
N LEU A 92 1.94 -15.96 -5.83
CA LEU A 92 3.27 -15.80 -5.23
C LEU A 92 3.21 -14.79 -4.08
N ARG A 93 3.72 -15.21 -2.92
CA ARG A 93 3.85 -14.39 -1.72
C ARG A 93 5.30 -14.33 -1.32
N LEU A 94 5.87 -13.13 -1.24
CA LEU A 94 7.26 -12.91 -0.88
C LEU A 94 7.34 -12.14 0.44
N LEU A 95 7.99 -12.72 1.44
CA LEU A 95 8.33 -12.03 2.67
C LEU A 95 9.83 -11.69 2.66
N VAL A 96 10.13 -10.40 2.73
CA VAL A 96 11.49 -9.91 2.93
C VAL A 96 11.76 -9.86 4.44
N ARG A 97 12.71 -10.67 4.90
CA ARG A 97 13.11 -10.67 6.31
C ARG A 97 14.25 -9.68 6.55
N HIS A 98 14.13 -8.95 7.64
CA HIS A 98 15.14 -8.04 8.13
C HIS A 98 15.85 -8.70 9.32
N ASP A 99 16.86 -9.53 9.02
CA ASP A 99 17.60 -10.34 10.00
C ASP A 99 19.13 -10.11 9.94
N ASP A 100 19.56 -9.00 9.34
CA ASP A 100 20.95 -8.60 9.23
C ASP A 100 21.15 -7.22 9.87
N ALA A 101 21.43 -7.22 11.17
CA ALA A 101 21.60 -6.01 11.97
C ALA A 101 22.86 -5.17 11.60
N GLU A 102 23.76 -5.71 10.75
CA GLU A 102 24.89 -4.94 10.24
C GLU A 102 24.50 -4.04 9.05
N ARG A 103 23.46 -4.45 8.31
CA ARG A 103 23.00 -3.75 7.10
C ARG A 103 21.83 -2.82 7.38
N GLU A 104 20.95 -3.20 8.31
CA GLU A 104 19.76 -2.44 8.69
C GLU A 104 19.24 -2.90 10.06
N PHE A 105 18.17 -2.29 10.54
CA PHE A 105 17.52 -2.75 11.76
C PHE A 105 16.93 -4.16 11.57
N ASP A 106 17.23 -5.04 12.52
CA ASP A 106 16.62 -6.36 12.62
C ASP A 106 15.21 -6.25 13.22
N TYR A 107 14.19 -6.68 12.48
CA TYR A 107 12.79 -6.67 12.93
C TYR A 107 11.89 -7.72 12.26
#